data_d60db3da6289ce604d2b0e0ae53c7d57
#
_entry.id   d60db3da6289ce604d2b0e0ae53c7d57
#
_cell.length_a   1.000
_cell.length_b   1.000
_cell.length_c   1.000
_cell.angle_alpha   90.00
_cell.angle_beta   90.00
_cell.angle_gamma   90.00
#
_symmetry.space_group_name_H-M   'P 1'
#
loop_
_entity.id
_entity.type
_entity.pdbx_description
1 polymer ?
#
loop_
_entity_poly.entity_id
_entity_poly.type
_entity_poly.pdbx_seq_one_letter_code
_entity_poly.pdbx_strand_id
1 'polypeptide(L)'
;MYSGQSSPTFKQQSRRVAIMAFRDLLAGAVEVDEPISVNHGMLNHSESINHKAVVFNNITEADGLRSAVNVLARDRLCEIFNISPGELIDILAWAMANPSEPKLVDSKNAPVLENTQDTVDLTKLPIPWHYPEDRGRYQSASVIIAQYQGVRNMSFHRQFLRDRNHCVSRFVPRHLRTMTDKARANGEEIDIAVVNGPDATVLLAAAMSFTHDLDELTVAAALHEKLHGKPLELVKLTNGIEVPADSEYAMEAKITLADDDEGPYVDITGTVDDVRQEPVIQYDAVHHRNQAIFHALIPAEVEHRTLMGLPRAPTIKAAVNEVVPCSDVYMTDGGSGWLSAVVAIEPKQEGDGMMAIKAALHGHGSMKQVTVVDTDIDCSNPVRVEWALMTRWQPDKDTLILSNQKGSSLDPSRGEDGLTSKIGIDATLPPGIDRKPYESVL
;
A
#
# COMPACT_ATOMS: atom_id res chain seq x y z
N MET A 1 -50.76 26.47 27.54
CA MET A 1 -50.71 25.01 27.35
C MET A 1 -50.27 24.73 25.93
N TYR A 2 -49.01 24.46 25.72
CA TYR A 2 -48.50 23.88 24.48
C TYR A 2 -47.62 22.71 24.86
N SER A 3 -48.06 21.53 24.49
CA SER A 3 -47.46 20.26 24.76
C SER A 3 -46.19 20.08 23.89
N GLY A 4 -45.06 19.77 24.55
CA GLY A 4 -43.82 19.35 23.88
C GLY A 4 -43.99 17.99 23.22
N GLN A 5 -43.69 17.92 21.93
CA GLN A 5 -43.43 16.68 21.24
C GLN A 5 -41.92 16.47 21.19
N SER A 6 -41.47 15.44 21.89
CA SER A 6 -40.11 14.91 21.84
C SER A 6 -39.86 14.23 20.50
N SER A 7 -38.86 14.71 19.76
CA SER A 7 -38.35 14.04 18.57
C SER A 7 -37.69 12.70 18.94
N PRO A 8 -37.91 11.63 18.18
CA PRO A 8 -37.23 10.37 18.43
C PRO A 8 -35.76 10.45 17.97
N THR A 9 -34.87 10.29 18.92
CA THR A 9 -33.42 10.04 18.64
C THR A 9 -33.28 8.70 17.95
N PHE A 10 -33.02 8.73 16.63
CA PHE A 10 -32.58 7.58 15.87
C PHE A 10 -31.17 7.19 16.33
N LYS A 11 -31.07 6.26 17.27
CA LYS A 11 -29.84 5.49 17.48
C LYS A 11 -29.75 4.46 16.36
N GLN A 12 -29.13 4.84 15.24
CA GLN A 12 -28.66 3.90 14.24
C GLN A 12 -27.39 3.26 14.82
N GLN A 13 -27.56 2.15 15.56
CA GLN A 13 -26.49 1.21 15.82
C GLN A 13 -26.22 0.48 14.50
N SER A 14 -25.34 1.03 13.66
CA SER A 14 -24.75 0.26 12.56
C SER A 14 -24.05 -0.94 13.17
N ARG A 15 -24.51 -2.14 12.86
CA ARG A 15 -23.75 -3.36 13.12
C ARG A 15 -22.43 -3.20 12.38
N ARG A 16 -21.32 -3.03 13.11
CA ARG A 16 -19.99 -3.20 12.55
C ARG A 16 -19.95 -4.61 11.99
N VAL A 17 -19.92 -4.75 10.67
CA VAL A 17 -19.53 -5.99 10.02
C VAL A 17 -18.09 -6.19 10.44
N ALA A 18 -17.79 -7.28 11.13
CA ALA A 18 -16.41 -7.59 11.52
C ALA A 18 -15.65 -7.99 10.25
N ILE A 19 -14.98 -7.03 9.63
CA ILE A 19 -14.09 -7.27 8.49
C ILE A 19 -12.86 -7.96 9.06
N MET A 20 -12.50 -9.13 8.57
CA MET A 20 -11.41 -9.93 9.10
C MET A 20 -10.65 -10.73 8.04
N ALA A 21 -11.01 -10.59 6.76
CA ALA A 21 -10.39 -11.28 5.67
C ALA A 21 -10.40 -10.42 4.40
N PHE A 22 -9.55 -10.74 3.43
CA PHE A 22 -9.48 -10.05 2.14
C PHE A 22 -10.85 -9.96 1.45
N ARG A 23 -11.63 -11.04 1.46
CA ARG A 23 -12.95 -11.07 0.79
C ARG A 23 -13.97 -10.11 1.41
N ASP A 24 -13.80 -9.70 2.64
CA ASP A 24 -14.67 -8.69 3.27
C ASP A 24 -14.40 -7.29 2.71
N LEU A 25 -13.20 -7.04 2.15
CA LEU A 25 -12.88 -5.81 1.41
C LEU A 25 -13.65 -5.71 0.09
N LEU A 26 -14.23 -6.80 -0.39
CA LEU A 26 -14.92 -6.85 -1.68
C LEU A 26 -16.40 -6.42 -1.58
N ALA A 27 -16.88 -6.06 -0.39
CA ALA A 27 -18.25 -5.57 -0.22
C ALA A 27 -18.52 -4.37 -1.14
N GLY A 28 -19.52 -4.48 -2.01
CA GLY A 28 -19.87 -3.46 -3.00
C GLY A 28 -18.92 -3.35 -4.21
N ALA A 29 -18.01 -4.31 -4.39
CA ALA A 29 -17.24 -4.43 -5.63
C ALA A 29 -18.16 -4.81 -6.81
N VAL A 30 -17.76 -4.45 -8.02
CA VAL A 30 -18.44 -4.88 -9.26
C VAL A 30 -18.10 -6.36 -9.50
N GLU A 31 -19.14 -7.18 -9.68
CA GLU A 31 -18.98 -8.61 -10.01
C GLU A 31 -19.01 -8.78 -11.53
N VAL A 32 -18.09 -9.58 -12.07
CA VAL A 32 -17.93 -9.89 -13.49
C VAL A 32 -17.93 -11.40 -13.66
N ASP A 33 -18.96 -11.95 -14.29
CA ASP A 33 -19.16 -13.40 -14.47
C ASP A 33 -18.66 -13.89 -15.85
N GLU A 34 -18.56 -13.00 -16.84
CA GLU A 34 -18.02 -13.33 -18.14
C GLU A 34 -16.53 -13.74 -18.06
N PRO A 35 -16.08 -14.64 -18.94
CA PRO A 35 -14.69 -15.07 -18.97
C PRO A 35 -13.74 -13.90 -19.26
N ILE A 36 -12.78 -13.67 -18.39
CA ILE A 36 -11.74 -12.63 -18.51
C ILE A 36 -10.37 -13.29 -18.64
N SER A 37 -9.57 -12.83 -19.61
CA SER A 37 -8.19 -13.27 -19.79
C SER A 37 -7.25 -12.63 -18.76
N VAL A 38 -6.24 -13.37 -18.31
CA VAL A 38 -5.11 -12.81 -17.55
C VAL A 38 -4.28 -11.84 -18.41
N ASN A 39 -4.33 -11.97 -19.74
CA ASN A 39 -3.59 -11.13 -20.68
C ASN A 39 -4.40 -9.86 -20.98
N HIS A 40 -4.09 -8.78 -20.30
CA HIS A 40 -4.67 -7.43 -20.42
C HIS A 40 -6.18 -7.33 -20.12
N GLY A 41 -6.91 -8.44 -19.95
CA GLY A 41 -8.36 -8.44 -19.79
C GLY A 41 -8.82 -7.72 -18.53
N MET A 42 -8.15 -7.93 -17.39
CA MET A 42 -8.51 -7.27 -16.14
C MET A 42 -8.26 -5.76 -16.18
N LEU A 43 -7.13 -5.31 -16.79
CA LEU A 43 -6.83 -3.90 -16.97
C LEU A 43 -7.87 -3.21 -17.85
N ASN A 44 -8.11 -3.76 -19.05
CA ASN A 44 -9.07 -3.19 -20.01
C ASN A 44 -10.48 -3.08 -19.43
N HIS A 45 -10.90 -4.06 -18.63
CA HIS A 45 -12.21 -4.00 -17.95
C HIS A 45 -12.21 -2.92 -16.86
N SER A 46 -11.16 -2.85 -16.03
CA SER A 46 -11.02 -1.85 -14.96
C SER A 46 -11.09 -0.42 -15.50
N GLU A 47 -10.38 -0.13 -16.59
CA GLU A 47 -10.45 1.18 -17.27
C GLU A 47 -11.88 1.53 -17.71
N SER A 48 -12.63 0.56 -18.24
CA SER A 48 -14.01 0.77 -18.73
C SER A 48 -14.99 1.20 -17.65
N ILE A 49 -14.71 0.89 -16.38
CA ILE A 49 -15.55 1.22 -15.22
C ILE A 49 -14.92 2.22 -14.25
N ASN A 50 -13.94 2.98 -14.75
CA ASN A 50 -13.25 4.03 -14.00
C ASN A 50 -12.60 3.52 -12.69
N HIS A 51 -11.83 2.43 -12.82
CA HIS A 51 -10.97 1.86 -11.76
C HIS A 51 -11.68 1.54 -10.42
N LYS A 52 -12.94 1.15 -10.47
CA LYS A 52 -13.68 0.65 -9.30
C LYS A 52 -13.12 -0.69 -8.85
N ALA A 53 -13.40 -1.07 -7.60
CA ALA A 53 -13.13 -2.43 -7.13
C ALA A 53 -13.94 -3.46 -7.94
N VAL A 54 -13.28 -4.49 -8.44
CA VAL A 54 -13.89 -5.53 -9.28
C VAL A 54 -13.51 -6.91 -8.78
N VAL A 55 -14.47 -7.82 -8.82
CA VAL A 55 -14.26 -9.27 -8.68
C VAL A 55 -14.56 -9.93 -10.02
N PHE A 56 -13.60 -10.60 -10.59
CA PHE A 56 -13.72 -11.44 -11.78
C PHE A 56 -13.96 -12.88 -11.33
N ASN A 57 -15.13 -13.42 -11.63
CA ASN A 57 -15.54 -14.74 -11.19
C ASN A 57 -15.06 -15.89 -12.09
N ASN A 58 -14.50 -15.56 -13.27
CA ASN A 58 -14.12 -16.56 -14.26
C ASN A 58 -12.86 -16.11 -15.03
N ILE A 59 -11.68 -16.53 -14.57
CA ILE A 59 -10.41 -16.26 -15.27
C ILE A 59 -10.09 -17.42 -16.19
N THR A 60 -10.03 -17.15 -17.51
CA THR A 60 -9.97 -18.15 -18.56
C THR A 60 -8.76 -19.08 -18.46
N GLU A 61 -7.55 -18.53 -18.28
CA GLU A 61 -6.30 -19.31 -18.24
C GLU A 61 -6.06 -19.99 -16.88
N ALA A 62 -6.90 -19.70 -15.91
CA ALA A 62 -6.82 -20.21 -14.54
C ALA A 62 -8.01 -21.14 -14.20
N ASP A 63 -8.54 -21.86 -15.19
CA ASP A 63 -9.61 -22.86 -15.04
C ASP A 63 -10.85 -22.31 -14.27
N GLY A 64 -11.20 -21.03 -14.50
CA GLY A 64 -12.33 -20.36 -13.88
C GLY A 64 -12.08 -19.89 -12.42
N LEU A 65 -10.83 -19.87 -11.95
CA LEU A 65 -10.50 -19.27 -10.66
C LEU A 65 -10.84 -17.77 -10.66
N ARG A 66 -11.04 -17.24 -9.47
CA ARG A 66 -11.48 -15.86 -9.23
C ARG A 66 -10.30 -14.92 -9.03
N SER A 67 -10.50 -13.65 -9.37
CA SER A 67 -9.51 -12.59 -9.12
C SER A 67 -10.18 -11.29 -8.69
N ALA A 68 -9.45 -10.40 -8.01
CA ALA A 68 -9.93 -9.08 -7.65
C ALA A 68 -8.87 -8.01 -7.87
N VAL A 69 -9.31 -6.81 -8.26
CA VAL A 69 -8.47 -5.63 -8.50
C VAL A 69 -9.08 -4.39 -7.85
N ASN A 70 -8.25 -3.38 -7.57
CA ASN A 70 -8.64 -2.07 -7.03
C ASN A 70 -9.45 -2.15 -5.72
N VAL A 71 -9.12 -3.10 -4.86
CA VAL A 71 -9.84 -3.35 -3.60
C VAL A 71 -9.45 -2.35 -2.50
N LEU A 72 -8.27 -1.75 -2.58
CA LEU A 72 -7.71 -0.84 -1.60
C LEU A 72 -7.60 0.59 -2.17
N ALA A 73 -8.52 1.46 -1.78
CA ALA A 73 -8.42 2.91 -1.94
C ALA A 73 -8.58 3.56 -0.56
N ARG A 74 -7.96 4.73 -0.32
CA ARG A 74 -8.01 5.41 0.98
C ARG A 74 -9.45 5.63 1.45
N ASP A 75 -10.29 6.20 0.59
CA ASP A 75 -11.69 6.49 0.94
C ASP A 75 -12.48 5.21 1.21
N ARG A 76 -12.26 4.17 0.38
CA ARG A 76 -12.88 2.88 0.58
C ARG A 76 -12.48 2.23 1.92
N LEU A 77 -11.22 2.31 2.32
CA LEU A 77 -10.76 1.85 3.64
C LEU A 77 -11.45 2.64 4.75
N CYS A 78 -11.57 3.97 4.60
CA CYS A 78 -12.26 4.81 5.57
C CYS A 78 -13.75 4.45 5.69
N GLU A 79 -14.44 4.20 4.58
CA GLU A 79 -15.84 3.74 4.58
C GLU A 79 -15.99 2.37 5.26
N ILE A 80 -15.16 1.40 4.88
CA ILE A 80 -15.19 0.03 5.40
C ILE A 80 -14.98 0.02 6.90
N PHE A 81 -13.97 0.75 7.40
CA PHE A 81 -13.65 0.83 8.82
C PHE A 81 -14.50 1.86 9.58
N ASN A 82 -15.31 2.66 8.88
CA ASN A 82 -16.11 3.75 9.44
C ASN A 82 -15.27 4.72 10.28
N ILE A 83 -14.18 5.21 9.69
CA ILE A 83 -13.23 6.17 10.25
C ILE A 83 -12.94 7.29 9.25
N SER A 84 -12.50 8.45 9.74
CA SER A 84 -12.04 9.54 8.87
C SER A 84 -10.63 9.27 8.30
N PRO A 85 -10.24 9.95 7.19
CA PRO A 85 -8.89 9.86 6.65
C PRO A 85 -7.78 10.20 7.66
N GLY A 86 -8.00 11.22 8.49
CA GLY A 86 -7.05 11.59 9.56
C GLY A 86 -6.92 10.51 10.63
N GLU A 87 -8.05 9.92 11.06
CA GLU A 87 -8.03 8.79 12.01
C GLU A 87 -7.32 7.56 11.44
N LEU A 88 -7.44 7.28 10.14
CA LEU A 88 -6.71 6.19 9.51
C LEU A 88 -5.20 6.38 9.65
N ILE A 89 -4.69 7.60 9.38
CA ILE A 89 -3.27 7.92 9.54
C ILE A 89 -2.83 7.79 10.99
N ASP A 90 -3.65 8.25 11.94
CA ASP A 90 -3.34 8.18 13.37
C ASP A 90 -3.33 6.72 13.88
N ILE A 91 -4.22 5.88 13.38
CA ILE A 91 -4.23 4.43 13.67
C ILE A 91 -2.98 3.75 13.11
N LEU A 92 -2.56 4.08 11.88
CA LEU A 92 -1.32 3.57 11.30
C LEU A 92 -0.10 3.99 12.14
N ALA A 93 -0.02 5.28 12.51
CA ALA A 93 1.04 5.80 13.38
C ALA A 93 1.06 5.09 14.74
N TRP A 94 -0.14 4.91 15.34
CA TRP A 94 -0.28 4.24 16.63
C TRP A 94 0.22 2.78 16.56
N ALA A 95 -0.14 2.02 15.52
CA ALA A 95 0.28 0.63 15.38
C ALA A 95 1.80 0.48 15.21
N MET A 96 2.43 1.40 14.47
CA MET A 96 3.90 1.45 14.33
C MET A 96 4.60 1.66 15.69
N ALA A 97 3.98 2.42 16.58
CA ALA A 97 4.51 2.70 17.91
C ALA A 97 4.11 1.67 18.99
N ASN A 98 3.11 0.83 18.71
CA ASN A 98 2.54 -0.13 19.66
C ASN A 98 2.37 -1.53 19.00
N PRO A 99 3.45 -2.16 18.49
CA PRO A 99 3.36 -3.49 17.90
C PRO A 99 2.85 -4.50 18.93
N SER A 100 2.09 -5.50 18.49
CA SER A 100 1.57 -6.59 19.33
C SER A 100 1.84 -7.95 18.70
N GLU A 101 1.90 -9.01 19.53
CA GLU A 101 2.15 -10.36 19.03
C GLU A 101 0.90 -10.94 18.39
N PRO A 102 1.00 -11.48 17.15
CA PRO A 102 -0.08 -12.24 16.54
C PRO A 102 -0.27 -13.58 17.27
N LYS A 103 -1.46 -14.16 17.11
CA LYS A 103 -1.83 -15.42 17.75
C LYS A 103 -1.63 -16.60 16.79
N LEU A 104 -0.79 -17.58 17.17
CA LEU A 104 -0.67 -18.83 16.42
C LEU A 104 -1.90 -19.73 16.64
N VAL A 105 -2.44 -20.29 15.55
CA VAL A 105 -3.56 -21.23 15.56
C VAL A 105 -3.19 -22.58 14.94
N ASP A 106 -3.98 -23.61 15.26
CA ASP A 106 -3.84 -24.93 14.65
C ASP A 106 -4.25 -24.88 13.16
N SER A 107 -3.63 -25.71 12.32
CA SER A 107 -3.91 -25.83 10.88
C SER A 107 -5.39 -26.05 10.54
N LYS A 108 -6.12 -26.79 11.37
CA LYS A 108 -7.57 -27.03 11.21
C LYS A 108 -8.43 -25.75 11.33
N ASN A 109 -7.87 -24.68 11.90
CA ASN A 109 -8.54 -23.40 12.12
C ASN A 109 -8.03 -22.33 11.11
N ALA A 110 -7.25 -22.72 10.12
CA ALA A 110 -6.65 -21.83 9.14
C ALA A 110 -7.30 -22.03 7.75
N PRO A 111 -8.22 -21.16 7.33
CA PRO A 111 -8.88 -21.25 6.02
C PRO A 111 -7.91 -21.33 4.85
N VAL A 112 -6.76 -20.67 4.92
CA VAL A 112 -5.74 -20.72 3.87
C VAL A 112 -5.22 -22.13 3.58
N LEU A 113 -5.37 -23.08 4.52
CA LEU A 113 -4.93 -24.47 4.39
C LEU A 113 -6.07 -25.43 3.99
N GLU A 114 -7.25 -24.95 3.57
CA GLU A 114 -8.36 -25.80 3.15
C GLU A 114 -8.04 -26.68 1.93
N ASN A 115 -7.14 -26.20 1.07
CA ASN A 115 -6.64 -26.92 -0.10
C ASN A 115 -5.14 -26.81 -0.20
N THR A 116 -4.48 -27.88 -0.68
CA THR A 116 -3.02 -27.91 -0.91
C THR A 116 -2.73 -28.53 -2.26
N GLN A 117 -1.81 -27.92 -3.02
CA GLN A 117 -1.28 -28.41 -4.28
C GLN A 117 0.23 -28.62 -4.09
N ASP A 118 0.66 -29.88 -3.95
CA ASP A 118 2.08 -30.24 -3.82
C ASP A 118 2.79 -30.27 -5.18
N THR A 119 2.04 -30.34 -6.29
CA THR A 119 2.57 -30.17 -7.65
C THR A 119 2.26 -28.76 -8.12
N VAL A 120 3.23 -27.87 -7.99
CA VAL A 120 3.06 -26.46 -8.29
C VAL A 120 2.97 -26.22 -9.81
N ASP A 121 1.94 -25.51 -10.21
CA ASP A 121 1.80 -24.93 -11.55
C ASP A 121 1.24 -23.50 -11.46
N LEU A 122 2.12 -22.52 -11.26
CA LEU A 122 1.77 -21.11 -11.15
C LEU A 122 1.10 -20.57 -12.42
N THR A 123 1.28 -21.24 -13.57
CA THR A 123 0.64 -20.83 -14.83
C THR A 123 -0.89 -21.02 -14.78
N LYS A 124 -1.37 -21.83 -13.83
CA LYS A 124 -2.79 -22.08 -13.57
C LYS A 124 -3.40 -21.14 -12.53
N LEU A 125 -2.63 -20.28 -11.91
CA LEU A 125 -3.13 -19.24 -11.02
C LEU A 125 -3.55 -17.99 -11.83
N PRO A 126 -4.46 -17.15 -11.31
CA PRO A 126 -4.89 -15.92 -11.99
C PRO A 126 -3.85 -14.80 -11.96
N ILE A 127 -2.57 -15.13 -12.13
CA ILE A 127 -1.48 -14.15 -12.17
C ILE A 127 -1.63 -13.33 -13.45
N PRO A 128 -1.80 -11.99 -13.38
CA PRO A 128 -2.10 -11.18 -14.55
C PRO A 128 -0.86 -10.79 -15.36
N TRP A 129 -1.08 -10.50 -16.65
CA TRP A 129 -0.23 -9.69 -17.50
C TRP A 129 -1.02 -8.42 -17.83
N HIS A 130 -0.72 -7.32 -17.13
CA HIS A 130 -1.53 -6.12 -17.25
C HIS A 130 -1.15 -5.26 -18.46
N TYR A 131 0.12 -4.88 -18.58
CA TYR A 131 0.57 -3.97 -19.63
C TYR A 131 1.36 -4.71 -20.71
N PRO A 132 1.17 -4.38 -22.01
CA PRO A 132 1.97 -4.96 -23.10
C PRO A 132 3.48 -4.74 -22.94
N GLU A 133 3.87 -3.68 -22.26
CA GLU A 133 5.26 -3.30 -21.97
C GLU A 133 5.91 -4.19 -20.89
N ASP A 134 5.10 -4.86 -20.06
CA ASP A 134 5.61 -5.81 -19.08
C ASP A 134 6.22 -7.04 -19.76
N ARG A 135 7.26 -7.61 -19.16
CA ARG A 135 7.88 -8.85 -19.63
C ARG A 135 6.88 -10.01 -19.79
N GLY A 136 5.78 -9.99 -19.02
CA GLY A 136 4.75 -11.02 -19.01
C GLY A 136 3.87 -10.94 -17.78
N ARG A 137 3.52 -12.11 -17.23
CA ARG A 137 2.64 -12.22 -16.05
C ARG A 137 3.40 -11.90 -14.77
N TYR A 138 2.80 -11.05 -13.90
CA TYR A 138 3.36 -10.65 -12.62
C TYR A 138 2.36 -10.83 -11.48
N GLN A 139 2.81 -11.40 -10.35
CA GLN A 139 2.10 -11.30 -9.08
C GLN A 139 2.62 -10.09 -8.29
N SER A 140 1.97 -8.94 -8.44
CA SER A 140 2.39 -7.66 -7.88
C SER A 140 1.82 -7.39 -6.49
N ALA A 141 0.69 -8.04 -6.12
CA ALA A 141 0.04 -7.90 -4.82
C ALA A 141 0.50 -8.91 -3.77
N SER A 142 1.43 -9.80 -4.12
CA SER A 142 1.89 -10.82 -3.20
C SER A 142 2.91 -10.27 -2.22
N VAL A 143 2.76 -10.69 -0.96
CA VAL A 143 3.64 -10.33 0.16
C VAL A 143 4.58 -11.49 0.44
N ILE A 144 5.88 -11.22 0.50
CA ILE A 144 6.89 -12.21 0.93
C ILE A 144 7.06 -12.09 2.44
N ILE A 145 6.95 -13.23 3.13
CA ILE A 145 7.32 -13.39 4.54
C ILE A 145 8.56 -14.28 4.57
N ALA A 146 9.66 -13.73 5.09
CA ALA A 146 10.94 -14.42 5.21
C ALA A 146 11.43 -14.40 6.65
N GLN A 147 12.11 -15.44 7.05
CA GLN A 147 12.79 -15.49 8.35
C GLN A 147 14.21 -16.04 8.18
N TYR A 148 15.20 -15.30 8.64
CA TYR A 148 16.60 -15.71 8.58
C TYR A 148 17.35 -15.24 9.83
N GLN A 149 18.08 -16.16 10.49
CA GLN A 149 18.85 -15.88 11.71
C GLN A 149 18.07 -15.15 12.82
N GLY A 150 16.78 -15.53 12.99
CA GLY A 150 15.93 -14.96 14.05
C GLY A 150 15.27 -13.60 13.69
N VAL A 151 15.56 -13.03 12.52
CA VAL A 151 14.90 -11.82 12.01
C VAL A 151 13.80 -12.23 11.04
N ARG A 152 12.58 -11.71 11.25
CA ARG A 152 11.45 -11.86 10.33
C ARG A 152 11.24 -10.56 9.57
N ASN A 153 10.88 -10.65 8.29
CA ASN A 153 10.51 -9.52 7.45
C ASN A 153 9.29 -9.88 6.60
N MET A 154 8.40 -8.93 6.46
CA MET A 154 7.22 -9.04 5.60
C MET A 154 7.15 -7.83 4.68
N SER A 155 7.16 -8.03 3.35
CA SER A 155 7.16 -6.92 2.39
C SER A 155 6.61 -7.30 1.02
N PHE A 156 6.11 -6.30 0.29
CA PHE A 156 5.71 -6.46 -1.11
C PHE A 156 6.93 -6.57 -2.02
N HIS A 157 6.87 -7.53 -2.94
CA HIS A 157 7.83 -7.68 -4.03
C HIS A 157 7.11 -8.13 -5.29
N ARG A 158 7.24 -7.37 -6.39
CA ARG A 158 6.75 -7.80 -7.70
C ARG A 158 7.52 -9.03 -8.17
N GLN A 159 6.81 -10.01 -8.71
CA GLN A 159 7.39 -11.29 -9.09
C GLN A 159 6.96 -11.66 -10.50
N PHE A 160 7.90 -11.67 -11.43
CA PHE A 160 7.72 -12.14 -12.80
C PHE A 160 7.53 -13.65 -12.82
N LEU A 161 6.44 -14.14 -13.39
CA LEU A 161 6.22 -15.56 -13.61
C LEU A 161 7.16 -16.08 -14.71
N ARG A 162 8.20 -16.79 -14.31
CA ARG A 162 9.22 -17.32 -15.20
C ARG A 162 8.77 -18.61 -15.89
N ASP A 163 8.28 -19.56 -15.09
CA ASP A 163 7.82 -20.88 -15.52
C ASP A 163 6.81 -21.46 -14.53
N ARG A 164 6.58 -22.78 -14.57
CA ARG A 164 5.54 -23.44 -13.77
C ARG A 164 5.71 -23.30 -12.26
N ASN A 165 6.93 -23.24 -11.78
CA ASN A 165 7.22 -23.18 -10.34
C ASN A 165 8.32 -22.19 -9.95
N HIS A 166 8.71 -21.29 -10.85
CA HIS A 166 9.67 -20.24 -10.55
C HIS A 166 9.12 -18.85 -10.91
N CYS A 167 9.47 -17.88 -10.05
CA CYS A 167 9.36 -16.46 -10.34
C CYS A 167 10.72 -15.79 -10.22
N VAL A 168 10.89 -14.62 -10.85
CA VAL A 168 12.02 -13.72 -10.63
C VAL A 168 11.50 -12.49 -9.91
N SER A 169 12.09 -12.11 -8.79
CA SER A 169 11.52 -11.10 -7.91
C SER A 169 12.44 -9.90 -7.71
N ARG A 170 11.90 -8.70 -7.90
CA ARG A 170 12.61 -7.44 -7.69
C ARG A 170 12.85 -7.18 -6.20
N PHE A 171 14.11 -7.20 -5.76
CA PHE A 171 14.51 -6.88 -4.40
C PHE A 171 15.23 -5.53 -4.36
N VAL A 172 14.55 -4.50 -3.86
CA VAL A 172 15.20 -3.21 -3.58
C VAL A 172 16.14 -3.33 -2.37
N PRO A 173 17.20 -2.48 -2.27
CA PRO A 173 18.18 -2.53 -1.15
C PRO A 173 17.55 -2.16 0.20
N ARG A 174 16.88 -3.11 0.82
CA ARG A 174 16.20 -3.06 2.14
C ARG A 174 16.37 -4.40 2.88
N HIS A 175 15.55 -4.65 3.91
CA HIS A 175 15.67 -5.80 4.82
C HIS A 175 15.75 -7.13 4.09
N LEU A 176 14.79 -7.47 3.21
CA LEU A 176 14.81 -8.75 2.49
C LEU A 176 16.05 -8.88 1.59
N ARG A 177 16.49 -7.83 0.91
CA ARG A 177 17.73 -7.86 0.11
C ARG A 177 18.95 -8.09 0.99
N THR A 178 19.05 -7.38 2.11
CA THR A 178 20.15 -7.59 3.07
C THR A 178 20.16 -9.02 3.63
N MET A 179 19.00 -9.56 3.93
CA MET A 179 18.83 -10.95 4.41
C MET A 179 19.28 -11.95 3.34
N THR A 180 18.84 -11.74 2.09
CA THR A 180 19.21 -12.57 0.93
C THR A 180 20.72 -12.52 0.66
N ASP A 181 21.33 -11.35 0.69
CA ASP A 181 22.77 -11.19 0.44
C ASP A 181 23.61 -11.88 1.55
N LYS A 182 23.17 -11.82 2.81
CA LYS A 182 23.81 -12.55 3.93
C LYS A 182 23.73 -14.07 3.77
N ALA A 183 22.55 -14.60 3.43
CA ALA A 183 22.36 -16.03 3.22
C ALA A 183 23.21 -16.53 2.04
N ARG A 184 23.19 -15.82 0.92
CA ARG A 184 23.99 -16.17 -0.26
C ARG A 184 25.50 -16.13 0.00
N ALA A 185 25.97 -15.20 0.82
CA ALA A 185 27.38 -15.15 1.24
C ALA A 185 27.80 -16.42 2.01
N ASN A 186 26.83 -17.10 2.67
CA ASN A 186 27.02 -18.38 3.34
C ASN A 186 26.76 -19.60 2.42
N GLY A 187 26.32 -19.38 1.17
CA GLY A 187 25.89 -20.46 0.26
C GLY A 187 24.52 -21.05 0.62
N GLU A 188 23.69 -20.32 1.33
CA GLU A 188 22.38 -20.74 1.83
C GLU A 188 21.24 -20.15 1.02
N GLU A 189 20.20 -20.95 0.78
CA GLU A 189 18.89 -20.51 0.30
C GLU A 189 18.03 -20.10 1.49
N ILE A 190 16.98 -19.30 1.27
CA ILE A 190 16.07 -18.85 2.35
C ILE A 190 14.69 -19.42 2.09
N ASP A 191 14.15 -20.18 3.03
CA ASP A 191 12.75 -20.56 3.04
C ASP A 191 11.88 -19.34 3.31
N ILE A 192 10.86 -19.16 2.48
CA ILE A 192 9.89 -18.05 2.53
C ILE A 192 8.47 -18.55 2.36
N ALA A 193 7.52 -17.70 2.72
CA ALA A 193 6.14 -17.84 2.27
C ALA A 193 5.77 -16.64 1.38
N VAL A 194 5.03 -16.91 0.31
CA VAL A 194 4.43 -15.88 -0.55
C VAL A 194 2.93 -15.90 -0.31
N VAL A 195 2.40 -14.81 0.24
CA VAL A 195 0.99 -14.68 0.63
C VAL A 195 0.28 -13.75 -0.34
N ASN A 196 -0.90 -14.16 -0.83
CA ASN A 196 -1.73 -13.32 -1.69
C ASN A 196 -3.16 -13.23 -1.11
N GLY A 197 -3.75 -12.04 -1.15
CA GLY A 197 -5.07 -11.79 -0.57
C GLY A 197 -5.16 -11.98 0.96
N PRO A 198 -4.23 -11.46 1.77
CA PRO A 198 -4.42 -11.37 3.21
C PRO A 198 -5.34 -10.19 3.55
N ASP A 199 -5.70 -10.04 4.82
CA ASP A 199 -6.46 -8.88 5.34
C ASP A 199 -5.76 -7.54 5.04
N ALA A 200 -6.55 -6.45 4.98
CA ALA A 200 -6.04 -5.10 4.72
C ALA A 200 -4.96 -4.66 5.70
N THR A 201 -5.03 -5.08 6.97
CA THR A 201 -4.05 -4.71 8.00
C THR A 201 -2.68 -5.31 7.72
N VAL A 202 -2.65 -6.52 7.17
CA VAL A 202 -1.43 -7.18 6.71
C VAL A 202 -0.86 -6.48 5.47
N LEU A 203 -1.71 -6.15 4.49
CA LEU A 203 -1.30 -5.42 3.28
C LEU A 203 -0.71 -4.04 3.63
N LEU A 204 -1.37 -3.29 4.52
CA LEU A 204 -0.90 -1.97 4.96
C LEU A 204 0.44 -2.07 5.72
N ALA A 205 0.58 -3.04 6.63
CA ALA A 205 1.82 -3.24 7.38
C ALA A 205 2.98 -3.68 6.46
N ALA A 206 2.74 -4.59 5.50
CA ALA A 206 3.75 -5.03 4.52
C ALA A 206 4.25 -3.90 3.61
N ALA A 207 3.45 -2.84 3.43
CA ALA A 207 3.82 -1.65 2.66
C ALA A 207 4.58 -0.60 3.48
N MET A 208 4.64 -0.72 4.81
CA MET A 208 5.40 0.18 5.68
C MET A 208 6.92 0.02 5.49
N SER A 209 7.68 0.99 5.93
CA SER A 209 9.14 0.90 5.99
C SER A 209 9.63 1.42 7.32
N PHE A 210 10.46 0.63 7.96
CA PHE A 210 11.06 0.95 9.25
C PHE A 210 12.56 1.16 9.10
N THR A 211 13.14 1.96 9.99
CA THR A 211 14.58 2.25 10.03
C THR A 211 15.36 1.24 10.88
N HIS A 212 14.66 0.37 11.60
CA HIS A 212 15.20 -0.68 12.47
C HIS A 212 14.44 -1.97 12.25
N ASP A 213 14.95 -3.06 12.78
CA ASP A 213 14.40 -4.42 12.64
C ASP A 213 13.08 -4.56 13.41
N LEU A 214 12.02 -3.91 12.93
CA LEU A 214 10.65 -4.08 13.39
C LEU A 214 9.98 -5.14 12.51
N ASP A 215 9.37 -6.12 13.16
CA ASP A 215 8.61 -7.17 12.51
C ASP A 215 7.25 -6.63 12.03
N GLU A 216 7.05 -6.56 10.74
CA GLU A 216 5.83 -6.03 10.13
C GLU A 216 4.58 -6.82 10.53
N LEU A 217 4.68 -8.12 10.85
CA LEU A 217 3.55 -8.90 11.34
C LEU A 217 3.08 -8.47 12.73
N THR A 218 3.97 -7.94 13.58
CA THR A 218 3.56 -7.39 14.89
C THR A 218 2.83 -6.06 14.74
N VAL A 219 3.17 -5.26 13.73
CA VAL A 219 2.44 -4.04 13.38
C VAL A 219 1.08 -4.39 12.75
N ALA A 220 1.03 -5.40 11.88
CA ALA A 220 -0.22 -5.91 11.33
C ALA A 220 -1.16 -6.41 12.44
N ALA A 221 -0.63 -7.11 13.46
CA ALA A 221 -1.40 -7.58 14.60
C ALA A 221 -1.99 -6.44 15.41
N ALA A 222 -1.21 -5.38 15.67
CA ALA A 222 -1.70 -4.18 16.37
C ALA A 222 -2.81 -3.48 15.56
N LEU A 223 -2.63 -3.33 14.23
CA LEU A 223 -3.67 -2.79 13.33
C LEU A 223 -4.93 -3.65 13.36
N HIS A 224 -4.77 -4.95 13.26
CA HIS A 224 -5.87 -5.91 13.24
C HIS A 224 -6.70 -5.84 14.53
N GLU A 225 -6.04 -5.84 15.68
CA GLU A 225 -6.72 -5.70 16.98
C GLU A 225 -7.42 -4.35 17.11
N LYS A 226 -6.78 -3.26 16.64
CA LYS A 226 -7.34 -1.91 16.70
C LYS A 226 -8.58 -1.73 15.83
N LEU A 227 -8.56 -2.27 14.61
CA LEU A 227 -9.62 -2.09 13.61
C LEU A 227 -10.73 -3.13 13.74
N HIS A 228 -10.38 -4.39 14.05
CA HIS A 228 -11.34 -5.51 14.10
C HIS A 228 -11.72 -5.93 15.53
N GLY A 229 -10.96 -5.50 16.56
CA GLY A 229 -11.19 -5.88 17.95
C GLY A 229 -10.84 -7.35 18.26
N LYS A 230 -10.00 -7.99 17.43
CA LYS A 230 -9.57 -9.39 17.57
C LYS A 230 -8.09 -9.51 17.21
N PRO A 231 -7.36 -10.50 17.75
CA PRO A 231 -5.98 -10.74 17.38
C PRO A 231 -5.85 -11.20 15.93
N LEU A 232 -4.76 -10.83 15.26
CA LEU A 232 -4.36 -11.42 13.99
C LEU A 232 -3.95 -12.88 14.24
N GLU A 233 -4.58 -13.81 13.53
CA GLU A 233 -4.25 -15.24 13.65
C GLU A 233 -3.28 -15.66 12.55
N LEU A 234 -2.21 -16.37 12.96
CA LEU A 234 -1.23 -16.97 12.06
C LEU A 234 -1.29 -18.49 12.12
N VAL A 235 -0.95 -19.12 11.01
CA VAL A 235 -0.72 -20.57 10.94
C VAL A 235 0.69 -20.85 10.44
N LYS A 236 1.30 -21.89 10.95
CA LYS A 236 2.65 -22.32 10.55
C LYS A 236 2.58 -23.29 9.38
N LEU A 237 3.29 -22.97 8.29
CA LEU A 237 3.45 -23.82 7.11
C LEU A 237 4.46 -24.94 7.35
N THR A 238 4.58 -25.89 6.41
CA THR A 238 5.48 -27.06 6.57
C THR A 238 6.95 -26.66 6.51
N ASN A 239 7.30 -25.59 5.78
CA ASN A 239 8.64 -25.00 5.75
C ASN A 239 8.97 -24.15 7.00
N GLY A 240 8.05 -24.07 7.96
CA GLY A 240 8.27 -23.40 9.23
C GLY A 240 7.88 -21.92 9.27
N ILE A 241 7.54 -21.31 8.14
CA ILE A 241 7.12 -19.90 8.08
C ILE A 241 5.67 -19.74 8.57
N GLU A 242 5.43 -18.70 9.35
CA GLU A 242 4.11 -18.35 9.86
C GLU A 242 3.43 -17.33 8.93
N VAL A 243 2.18 -17.61 8.52
CA VAL A 243 1.40 -16.79 7.58
C VAL A 243 0.03 -16.45 8.16
N PRO A 244 -0.60 -15.34 7.75
CA PRO A 244 -1.99 -15.03 8.15
C PRO A 244 -2.95 -16.15 7.77
N ALA A 245 -3.68 -16.68 8.77
CA ALA A 245 -4.52 -17.86 8.63
C ALA A 245 -5.72 -17.65 7.69
N ASP A 246 -6.17 -16.40 7.54
CA ASP A 246 -7.32 -16.00 6.72
C ASP A 246 -6.97 -15.52 5.31
N SER A 247 -5.72 -15.68 4.86
CA SER A 247 -5.29 -15.32 3.50
C SER A 247 -6.03 -16.15 2.44
N GLU A 248 -6.16 -15.61 1.24
CA GLU A 248 -6.73 -16.35 0.10
C GLU A 248 -5.77 -17.43 -0.39
N TYR A 249 -4.47 -17.09 -0.50
CA TYR A 249 -3.37 -18.00 -0.86
C TYR A 249 -2.19 -17.85 0.08
N ALA A 250 -1.51 -18.95 0.38
CA ALA A 250 -0.18 -19.01 0.96
C ALA A 250 0.64 -20.05 0.21
N MET A 251 1.83 -19.68 -0.25
CA MET A 251 2.68 -20.52 -1.07
C MET A 251 4.00 -20.72 -0.38
N GLU A 252 4.41 -21.98 -0.21
CA GLU A 252 5.74 -22.32 0.29
C GLU A 252 6.74 -22.18 -0.84
N ALA A 253 7.83 -21.45 -0.57
CA ALA A 253 8.83 -21.16 -1.57
C ALA A 253 10.21 -20.94 -0.91
N LYS A 254 11.22 -20.78 -1.74
CA LYS A 254 12.58 -20.42 -1.31
C LYS A 254 13.23 -19.44 -2.27
N ILE A 255 13.99 -18.50 -1.74
CA ILE A 255 14.91 -17.65 -2.49
C ILE A 255 16.16 -18.49 -2.79
N THR A 256 16.39 -18.77 -4.06
CA THR A 256 17.49 -19.60 -4.51
C THR A 256 18.82 -18.84 -4.62
N LEU A 257 19.91 -19.55 -4.90
CA LEU A 257 21.21 -18.94 -5.19
C LEU A 257 21.31 -18.39 -6.63
N ALA A 258 20.32 -18.68 -7.49
CA ALA A 258 20.30 -18.25 -8.89
C ALA A 258 19.70 -16.86 -9.04
N ASP A 259 20.16 -16.13 -10.05
CA ASP A 259 19.54 -14.89 -10.56
C ASP A 259 19.06 -15.10 -11.99
N ASP A 260 18.10 -14.27 -12.42
CA ASP A 260 17.63 -14.22 -13.80
C ASP A 260 17.13 -12.79 -14.10
N ASP A 261 16.81 -12.50 -15.36
CA ASP A 261 16.27 -11.22 -15.76
C ASP A 261 14.90 -10.96 -15.13
N GLU A 262 14.73 -9.82 -14.46
CA GLU A 262 13.48 -9.24 -13.99
C GLU A 262 13.21 -7.94 -14.76
N GLY A 263 11.98 -7.71 -15.18
CA GLY A 263 11.62 -6.58 -16.04
C GLY A 263 11.70 -6.93 -17.53
N PRO A 264 11.24 -6.02 -18.43
CA PRO A 264 10.66 -4.71 -18.08
C PRO A 264 9.33 -4.82 -17.34
N TYR A 265 8.95 -3.76 -16.61
CA TYR A 265 7.73 -3.70 -15.81
C TYR A 265 7.22 -2.25 -15.68
N VAL A 266 5.92 -2.03 -15.86
CA VAL A 266 5.29 -0.74 -15.60
C VAL A 266 5.17 -0.53 -14.09
N ASP A 267 5.91 0.45 -13.53
CA ASP A 267 5.95 0.69 -12.09
C ASP A 267 4.98 1.81 -11.68
N ILE A 268 5.00 2.20 -10.42
CA ILE A 268 4.08 3.13 -9.75
C ILE A 268 3.87 4.47 -10.48
N THR A 269 4.87 4.96 -11.19
CA THR A 269 4.80 6.20 -11.98
C THR A 269 4.11 6.03 -13.33
N GLY A 270 3.71 4.81 -13.69
CA GLY A 270 3.21 4.50 -15.04
C GLY A 270 4.29 4.48 -16.11
N THR A 271 5.55 4.49 -15.71
CA THR A 271 6.70 4.38 -16.62
C THR A 271 7.33 3.00 -16.52
N VAL A 272 7.95 2.56 -17.60
CA VAL A 272 8.59 1.25 -17.68
C VAL A 272 9.91 1.25 -16.92
N ASP A 273 10.08 0.33 -15.97
CA ASP A 273 11.34 0.08 -15.27
C ASP A 273 12.22 -0.90 -16.07
N ASP A 274 13.54 -0.77 -15.93
CA ASP A 274 14.54 -1.51 -16.70
C ASP A 274 14.67 -2.98 -16.29
N VAL A 275 15.25 -3.79 -17.18
CA VAL A 275 15.65 -5.18 -16.89
C VAL A 275 16.85 -5.21 -15.95
N ARG A 276 16.81 -6.11 -14.97
CA ARG A 276 17.89 -6.34 -13.99
C ARG A 276 18.03 -7.83 -13.66
N GLN A 277 19.22 -8.22 -13.24
CA GLN A 277 19.45 -9.54 -12.64
C GLN A 277 18.94 -9.54 -11.20
N GLU A 278 17.95 -10.38 -10.92
CA GLU A 278 17.28 -10.46 -9.61
C GLU A 278 17.07 -11.90 -9.17
N PRO A 279 16.87 -12.16 -7.86
CA PRO A 279 16.75 -13.51 -7.31
C PRO A 279 15.62 -14.32 -7.93
N VAL A 280 15.91 -15.59 -8.22
CA VAL A 280 14.92 -16.61 -8.58
C VAL A 280 14.30 -17.18 -7.31
N ILE A 281 12.96 -17.20 -7.28
CA ILE A 281 12.16 -17.84 -6.24
C ILE A 281 11.61 -19.15 -6.80
N GLN A 282 11.87 -20.27 -6.11
CA GLN A 282 11.29 -21.57 -6.40
C GLN A 282 10.11 -21.83 -5.48
N TYR A 283 8.99 -22.27 -6.05
CA TYR A 283 7.76 -22.60 -5.32
C TYR A 283 7.64 -24.12 -5.14
N ASP A 284 7.36 -24.56 -3.93
CA ASP A 284 7.32 -25.97 -3.54
C ASP A 284 5.89 -26.46 -3.21
N ALA A 285 4.98 -25.57 -2.73
CA ALA A 285 3.57 -25.86 -2.50
C ALA A 285 2.69 -24.63 -2.64
N VAL A 286 1.42 -24.81 -3.01
CA VAL A 286 0.38 -23.79 -3.03
C VAL A 286 -0.76 -24.21 -2.13
N HIS A 287 -1.03 -23.40 -1.10
CA HIS A 287 -2.19 -23.54 -0.23
C HIS A 287 -3.21 -22.46 -0.55
N HIS A 288 -4.50 -22.77 -0.49
CA HIS A 288 -5.54 -21.78 -0.75
C HIS A 288 -6.87 -22.13 -0.10
N ARG A 289 -7.67 -21.10 0.16
CA ARG A 289 -9.06 -21.27 0.64
C ARG A 289 -9.94 -21.91 -0.43
N ASN A 290 -11.10 -22.38 0.00
CA ASN A 290 -12.19 -22.73 -0.91
C ASN A 290 -12.65 -21.48 -1.69
N GLN A 291 -12.82 -21.62 -3.00
CA GLN A 291 -13.18 -20.51 -3.89
C GLN A 291 -12.28 -19.28 -3.70
N ALA A 292 -10.98 -19.50 -3.65
CA ALA A 292 -10.00 -18.46 -3.41
C ALA A 292 -10.07 -17.33 -4.47
N ILE A 293 -9.79 -16.11 -4.02
CA ILE A 293 -9.80 -14.90 -4.85
C ILE A 293 -8.37 -14.37 -4.93
N PHE A 294 -7.78 -14.39 -6.11
CA PHE A 294 -6.42 -13.88 -6.31
C PHE A 294 -6.43 -12.35 -6.32
N HIS A 295 -5.64 -11.74 -5.46
CA HIS A 295 -5.44 -10.30 -5.48
C HIS A 295 -4.50 -9.92 -6.62
N ALA A 296 -5.02 -9.31 -7.68
CA ALA A 296 -4.33 -8.98 -8.93
C ALA A 296 -4.15 -7.47 -9.07
N LEU A 297 -3.33 -6.87 -8.18
CA LEU A 297 -3.05 -5.44 -8.19
C LEU A 297 -2.61 -4.97 -9.58
N ILE A 298 -3.26 -3.91 -10.09
CA ILE A 298 -2.89 -3.24 -11.34
C ILE A 298 -1.84 -2.17 -11.00
N PRO A 299 -0.63 -2.26 -11.57
CA PRO A 299 0.42 -1.27 -11.34
C PRO A 299 -0.01 0.15 -11.76
N ALA A 300 0.54 1.17 -11.09
CA ALA A 300 0.26 2.59 -11.29
C ALA A 300 -1.20 3.04 -11.03
N GLU A 301 -2.12 2.13 -10.70
CA GLU A 301 -3.51 2.45 -10.41
C GLU A 301 -3.74 2.86 -8.94
N VAL A 302 -5.00 3.21 -8.60
CA VAL A 302 -5.37 3.76 -7.29
C VAL A 302 -4.93 2.89 -6.12
N GLU A 303 -5.04 1.57 -6.26
CA GLU A 303 -4.65 0.61 -5.22
C GLU A 303 -3.14 0.61 -5.00
N HIS A 304 -2.34 0.59 -6.08
CA HIS A 304 -0.89 0.65 -5.99
C HIS A 304 -0.45 1.97 -5.34
N ARG A 305 -1.03 3.12 -5.76
CA ARG A 305 -0.77 4.42 -5.15
C ARG A 305 -1.14 4.46 -3.67
N THR A 306 -2.25 3.85 -3.29
CA THR A 306 -2.68 3.74 -1.88
C THR A 306 -1.69 2.93 -1.04
N LEU A 307 -1.31 1.75 -1.49
CA LEU A 307 -0.36 0.88 -0.77
C LEU A 307 1.05 1.51 -0.68
N MET A 308 1.48 2.25 -1.68
CA MET A 308 2.78 2.95 -1.63
C MET A 308 2.73 4.21 -0.75
N GLY A 309 1.68 5.01 -0.86
CA GLY A 309 1.60 6.35 -0.28
C GLY A 309 1.03 6.38 1.14
N LEU A 310 -0.10 5.72 1.38
CA LEU A 310 -0.78 5.78 2.67
C LEU A 310 0.12 5.40 3.86
N PRO A 311 0.98 4.37 3.79
CA PRO A 311 1.90 4.03 4.87
C PRO A 311 3.03 5.06 5.08
N ARG A 312 3.18 6.06 4.20
CA ARG A 312 4.15 7.18 4.36
C ARG A 312 3.55 8.37 5.11
N ALA A 313 2.24 8.55 5.04
CA ALA A 313 1.56 9.66 5.68
C ALA A 313 1.85 9.76 7.20
N PRO A 314 1.88 8.66 7.99
CA PRO A 314 2.23 8.71 9.41
C PRO A 314 3.61 9.32 9.70
N THR A 315 4.63 8.94 8.93
CA THR A 315 6.02 9.44 9.14
C THR A 315 6.15 10.90 8.75
N ILE A 316 5.45 11.34 7.70
CA ILE A 316 5.38 12.76 7.31
C ILE A 316 4.64 13.55 8.39
N LYS A 317 3.46 13.09 8.82
CA LYS A 317 2.64 13.75 9.85
C LYS A 317 3.41 13.87 11.17
N ALA A 318 4.14 12.82 11.58
CA ALA A 318 4.96 12.85 12.78
C ALA A 318 6.06 13.91 12.68
N ALA A 319 6.81 13.95 11.58
CA ALA A 319 7.87 14.94 11.38
C ALA A 319 7.32 16.38 11.37
N VAL A 320 6.17 16.62 10.73
CA VAL A 320 5.54 17.95 10.71
C VAL A 320 5.01 18.34 12.10
N ASN A 321 4.44 17.42 12.85
CA ASN A 321 3.94 17.68 14.21
C ASN A 321 5.04 18.07 15.22
N GLU A 322 6.31 17.78 14.92
CA GLU A 322 7.43 18.27 15.74
C GLU A 322 7.61 19.80 15.64
N VAL A 323 7.11 20.42 14.59
CA VAL A 323 7.32 21.87 14.33
C VAL A 323 6.02 22.67 14.29
N VAL A 324 4.91 22.09 13.80
CA VAL A 324 3.59 22.74 13.72
C VAL A 324 2.47 21.69 13.74
N PRO A 325 1.29 21.97 14.36
CA PRO A 325 0.18 21.03 14.34
C PRO A 325 -0.26 20.65 12.94
N CYS A 326 -0.22 19.35 12.62
CA CYS A 326 -0.58 18.77 11.34
C CYS A 326 -1.87 17.95 11.49
N SER A 327 -2.91 18.30 10.74
CA SER A 327 -4.21 17.61 10.76
C SER A 327 -4.25 16.43 9.81
N ASP A 328 -3.75 16.61 8.57
CA ASP A 328 -3.81 15.58 7.53
C ASP A 328 -2.59 15.63 6.61
N VAL A 329 -2.30 14.48 5.97
CA VAL A 329 -1.28 14.30 4.94
C VAL A 329 -1.86 13.42 3.84
N TYR A 330 -1.79 13.88 2.59
CA TYR A 330 -2.23 13.13 1.44
C TYR A 330 -1.11 13.01 0.40
N MET A 331 -0.69 11.79 0.11
CA MET A 331 0.21 11.50 -1.00
C MET A 331 -0.59 11.59 -2.31
N THR A 332 -0.27 12.54 -3.17
CA THR A 332 -1.13 12.90 -4.30
C THR A 332 -1.14 11.84 -5.40
N ASP A 333 -2.30 11.66 -6.05
CA ASP A 333 -2.43 10.73 -7.18
C ASP A 333 -1.54 11.13 -8.37
N GLY A 334 -1.48 12.42 -8.69
CA GLY A 334 -0.59 12.96 -9.74
C GLY A 334 0.89 12.79 -9.42
N GLY A 335 1.26 12.71 -8.14
CA GLY A 335 2.59 12.34 -7.65
C GLY A 335 2.78 10.84 -7.51
N SER A 336 1.89 10.04 -8.08
CA SER A 336 1.90 8.56 -8.06
C SER A 336 1.89 7.97 -6.64
N GLY A 337 1.27 8.69 -5.67
CA GLY A 337 1.31 8.28 -4.26
C GLY A 337 2.71 8.25 -3.63
N TRP A 338 3.73 8.83 -4.27
CA TRP A 338 5.11 8.69 -3.86
C TRP A 338 5.95 9.98 -3.93
N LEU A 339 5.84 10.72 -5.03
CA LEU A 339 6.71 11.85 -5.32
C LEU A 339 6.17 13.19 -4.81
N SER A 340 4.89 13.28 -4.44
CA SER A 340 4.26 14.52 -4.02
C SER A 340 3.28 14.29 -2.87
N ALA A 341 3.24 15.24 -1.93
CA ALA A 341 2.27 15.27 -0.84
C ALA A 341 1.65 16.65 -0.66
N VAL A 342 0.40 16.66 -0.19
CA VAL A 342 -0.26 17.83 0.40
C VAL A 342 -0.35 17.62 1.90
N VAL A 343 -0.01 18.67 2.68
CA VAL A 343 0.04 18.64 4.14
C VAL A 343 -0.82 19.76 4.70
N ALA A 344 -1.83 19.42 5.50
CA ALA A 344 -2.68 20.41 6.16
C ALA A 344 -2.17 20.72 7.56
N ILE A 345 -1.89 22.00 7.82
CA ILE A 345 -1.39 22.47 9.11
C ILE A 345 -2.30 23.56 9.71
N GLU A 346 -2.15 23.80 11.01
CA GLU A 346 -2.71 24.94 11.70
C GLU A 346 -1.59 25.93 12.06
N PRO A 347 -1.27 26.92 11.19
CA PRO A 347 -0.19 27.85 11.44
C PRO A 347 -0.44 28.68 12.71
N LYS A 348 0.58 28.84 13.56
CA LYS A 348 0.53 29.62 14.80
C LYS A 348 1.36 30.91 14.72
N GLN A 349 2.37 30.91 13.85
CA GLN A 349 3.27 32.05 13.63
C GLN A 349 3.71 32.10 12.16
N GLU A 350 4.23 33.26 11.77
CA GLU A 350 4.83 33.43 10.44
C GLU A 350 6.00 32.46 10.23
N GLY A 351 6.07 31.82 9.06
CA GLY A 351 7.09 30.85 8.67
C GLY A 351 6.77 29.40 9.03
N ASP A 352 5.67 29.11 9.72
CA ASP A 352 5.25 27.73 10.04
C ASP A 352 5.10 26.85 8.80
N GLY A 353 4.55 27.41 7.70
CA GLY A 353 4.44 26.68 6.44
C GLY A 353 5.79 26.25 5.88
N MET A 354 6.80 27.13 5.92
CA MET A 354 8.17 26.80 5.49
C MET A 354 8.85 25.77 6.41
N MET A 355 8.54 25.77 7.70
CA MET A 355 9.02 24.74 8.62
C MET A 355 8.36 23.41 8.34
N ALA A 356 7.05 23.40 8.09
CA ALA A 356 6.30 22.21 7.71
C ALA A 356 6.81 21.57 6.42
N ILE A 357 7.14 22.37 5.38
CA ILE A 357 7.74 21.90 4.13
C ILE A 357 9.04 21.12 4.39
N LYS A 358 9.96 21.70 5.18
CA LYS A 358 11.26 21.07 5.47
C LYS A 358 11.07 19.78 6.26
N ALA A 359 10.19 19.80 7.26
CA ALA A 359 9.86 18.63 8.07
C ALA A 359 9.22 17.51 7.22
N ALA A 360 8.26 17.84 6.35
CA ALA A 360 7.63 16.88 5.47
C ALA A 360 8.62 16.22 4.50
N LEU A 361 9.51 17.00 3.87
CA LEU A 361 10.56 16.48 2.99
C LEU A 361 11.55 15.58 3.74
N HIS A 362 11.77 15.82 5.03
CA HIS A 362 12.55 14.94 5.90
C HIS A 362 11.81 13.66 6.22
N GLY A 363 10.51 13.74 6.53
CA GLY A 363 9.66 12.61 6.89
C GLY A 363 9.51 11.57 5.75
N HIS A 364 9.62 11.99 4.50
CA HIS A 364 9.69 11.09 3.34
C HIS A 364 10.68 11.60 2.29
N GLY A 365 11.92 11.14 2.39
CA GLY A 365 13.03 11.61 1.56
C GLY A 365 12.90 11.35 0.05
N SER A 366 11.99 10.50 -0.40
CA SER A 366 11.72 10.25 -1.83
C SER A 366 10.83 11.31 -2.48
N MET A 367 10.12 12.13 -1.69
CA MET A 367 9.29 13.20 -2.25
C MET A 367 10.10 14.21 -3.05
N LYS A 368 9.51 14.69 -4.12
CA LYS A 368 9.99 15.75 -4.99
C LYS A 368 9.27 17.07 -4.74
N GLN A 369 7.99 16.99 -4.36
CA GLN A 369 7.13 18.15 -4.10
C GLN A 369 6.37 18.00 -2.78
N VAL A 370 6.25 19.11 -2.05
CA VAL A 370 5.33 19.24 -0.91
C VAL A 370 4.55 20.55 -1.07
N THR A 371 3.22 20.45 -0.94
CA THR A 371 2.35 21.62 -0.84
C THR A 371 1.76 21.65 0.58
N VAL A 372 1.94 22.76 1.26
CA VAL A 372 1.37 22.97 2.61
C VAL A 372 0.17 23.89 2.50
N VAL A 373 -0.93 23.51 3.14
CA VAL A 373 -2.22 24.22 3.12
C VAL A 373 -2.75 24.37 4.55
N ASP A 374 -3.73 25.26 4.72
CA ASP A 374 -4.49 25.36 6.00
C ASP A 374 -5.47 24.19 6.16
N THR A 375 -5.95 23.98 7.39
CA THR A 375 -6.89 22.90 7.76
C THR A 375 -8.29 23.02 7.13
N ASP A 376 -8.64 24.15 6.50
CA ASP A 376 -9.89 24.33 5.76
C ASP A 376 -9.82 23.79 4.32
N ILE A 377 -8.66 23.31 3.89
CA ILE A 377 -8.44 22.72 2.57
C ILE A 377 -8.39 21.20 2.70
N ASP A 378 -9.25 20.52 1.97
CA ASP A 378 -9.20 19.07 1.83
C ASP A 378 -7.98 18.67 0.99
N CYS A 379 -6.98 18.04 1.63
CA CYS A 379 -5.72 17.61 1.00
C CYS A 379 -5.92 16.61 -0.13
N SER A 380 -7.00 15.82 -0.12
CA SER A 380 -7.30 14.80 -1.12
C SER A 380 -8.02 15.35 -2.35
N ASN A 381 -8.53 16.58 -2.27
CA ASN A 381 -9.25 17.23 -3.36
C ASN A 381 -8.32 18.14 -4.18
N PRO A 382 -7.86 17.71 -5.37
CA PRO A 382 -6.91 18.49 -6.17
C PRO A 382 -7.45 19.86 -6.59
N VAL A 383 -8.77 19.99 -6.79
CA VAL A 383 -9.40 21.28 -7.15
C VAL A 383 -9.32 22.26 -5.97
N ARG A 384 -9.52 21.78 -4.73
CA ARG A 384 -9.40 22.62 -3.53
C ARG A 384 -7.95 23.03 -3.27
N VAL A 385 -7.01 22.11 -3.49
CA VAL A 385 -5.57 22.39 -3.37
C VAL A 385 -5.12 23.41 -4.41
N GLU A 386 -5.50 23.24 -5.68
CA GLU A 386 -5.19 24.19 -6.75
C GLU A 386 -5.83 25.56 -6.47
N TRP A 387 -7.07 25.60 -5.96
CA TRP A 387 -7.71 26.83 -5.54
C TRP A 387 -6.91 27.55 -4.45
N ALA A 388 -6.42 26.84 -3.43
CA ALA A 388 -5.56 27.40 -2.39
C ALA A 388 -4.26 27.98 -2.97
N LEU A 389 -3.63 27.26 -3.90
CA LEU A 389 -2.45 27.75 -4.63
C LEU A 389 -2.75 29.07 -5.36
N MET A 390 -3.87 29.15 -6.06
CA MET A 390 -4.18 30.36 -6.86
C MET A 390 -4.63 31.55 -6.01
N THR A 391 -5.08 31.34 -4.78
CA THR A 391 -5.64 32.41 -3.93
C THR A 391 -4.77 32.79 -2.74
N ARG A 392 -3.81 31.96 -2.34
CA ARG A 392 -3.01 32.18 -1.12
C ARG A 392 -1.50 32.24 -1.35
N TRP A 393 -0.98 31.55 -2.37
CA TRP A 393 0.45 31.44 -2.64
C TRP A 393 1.01 32.62 -3.43
N GLN A 394 2.16 33.15 -2.99
CA GLN A 394 2.97 34.12 -3.72
C GLN A 394 4.32 33.48 -4.09
N PRO A 395 4.56 33.16 -5.38
CA PRO A 395 5.72 32.35 -5.81
C PRO A 395 7.08 32.83 -5.36
N ASP A 396 7.27 34.16 -5.28
CA ASP A 396 8.53 34.79 -4.91
C ASP A 396 8.87 34.73 -3.40
N LYS A 397 7.86 34.44 -2.56
CA LYS A 397 7.99 34.44 -1.10
C LYS A 397 7.76 33.05 -0.48
N ASP A 398 6.77 32.33 -1.05
CA ASP A 398 6.18 31.16 -0.43
C ASP A 398 6.65 29.86 -1.11
N THR A 399 7.79 29.93 -1.84
CA THR A 399 8.39 28.76 -2.51
C THR A 399 9.79 28.46 -1.96
N LEU A 400 10.01 27.18 -1.63
CA LEU A 400 11.32 26.64 -1.31
C LEU A 400 11.82 25.75 -2.46
N ILE A 401 12.98 26.05 -3.00
CA ILE A 401 13.66 25.19 -3.99
C ILE A 401 14.95 24.66 -3.37
N LEU A 402 15.09 23.33 -3.36
CA LEU A 402 16.27 22.62 -2.86
C LEU A 402 16.94 21.89 -4.03
N SER A 403 18.08 22.40 -4.49
CA SER A 403 18.88 21.78 -5.55
C SER A 403 19.78 20.66 -5.00
N ASN A 404 20.20 19.74 -5.87
CA ASN A 404 21.18 18.69 -5.57
C ASN A 404 20.77 17.79 -4.39
N GLN A 405 19.49 17.44 -4.33
CA GLN A 405 18.95 16.51 -3.32
C GLN A 405 18.96 15.07 -3.85
N LYS A 406 19.08 14.09 -2.95
CA LYS A 406 18.90 12.68 -3.32
C LYS A 406 17.48 12.48 -3.86
N GLY A 407 17.40 11.99 -5.11
CA GLY A 407 16.15 11.69 -5.79
C GLY A 407 15.65 10.26 -5.51
N SER A 408 14.36 10.02 -5.74
CA SER A 408 13.79 8.68 -5.78
C SER A 408 14.29 7.93 -7.03
N SER A 409 14.53 6.62 -6.91
CA SER A 409 14.79 5.77 -8.09
C SER A 409 13.58 5.64 -9.01
N LEU A 410 12.40 6.01 -8.52
CA LEU A 410 11.14 6.01 -9.27
C LEU A 410 10.84 7.36 -9.96
N ASP A 411 11.70 8.37 -9.77
CA ASP A 411 11.60 9.66 -10.48
C ASP A 411 12.34 9.56 -11.82
N PRO A 412 11.64 9.48 -12.96
CA PRO A 412 12.29 9.36 -14.27
C PRO A 412 13.04 10.62 -14.70
N SER A 413 12.80 11.76 -14.03
CA SER A 413 13.49 13.03 -14.31
C SER A 413 14.74 13.25 -13.45
N ARG A 414 15.08 12.30 -12.58
CA ARG A 414 16.30 12.31 -11.79
C ARG A 414 17.53 12.21 -12.67
N GLY A 415 18.59 12.94 -12.31
CA GLY A 415 19.88 12.82 -13.00
C GLY A 415 20.50 11.41 -12.86
N GLU A 416 21.42 11.08 -13.78
CA GLU A 416 22.17 9.80 -13.74
C GLU A 416 23.00 9.65 -12.44
N ASP A 417 23.40 10.77 -11.84
CA ASP A 417 24.08 10.85 -10.54
C ASP A 417 23.15 10.56 -9.33
N GLY A 418 21.86 10.32 -9.58
CA GLY A 418 20.87 10.07 -8.56
C GLY A 418 20.33 11.33 -7.86
N LEU A 419 20.70 12.52 -8.34
CA LEU A 419 20.26 13.78 -7.77
C LEU A 419 19.04 14.35 -8.51
N THR A 420 18.24 15.16 -7.76
CA THR A 420 17.08 15.89 -8.27
C THR A 420 16.99 17.25 -7.56
N SER A 421 16.13 18.12 -8.04
CA SER A 421 15.68 19.28 -7.28
C SER A 421 14.33 18.99 -6.63
N LYS A 422 14.10 19.54 -5.44
CA LYS A 422 12.85 19.44 -4.71
C LYS A 422 12.21 20.80 -4.56
N ILE A 423 10.86 20.83 -4.54
CA ILE A 423 10.09 22.04 -4.35
C ILE A 423 9.15 21.89 -3.14
N GLY A 424 9.06 22.96 -2.34
CA GLY A 424 8.03 23.14 -1.34
C GLY A 424 7.23 24.41 -1.64
N ILE A 425 5.92 24.35 -1.47
CA ILE A 425 4.99 25.45 -1.73
C ILE A 425 4.17 25.68 -0.46
N ASP A 426 4.24 26.90 0.08
CA ASP A 426 3.43 27.31 1.21
C ASP A 426 2.20 28.08 0.70
N ALA A 427 1.04 27.44 0.79
CA ALA A 427 -0.26 28.01 0.45
C ALA A 427 -1.12 28.20 1.70
N THR A 428 -0.48 28.47 2.85
CA THR A 428 -1.19 28.81 4.10
C THR A 428 -1.42 30.32 4.18
N LEU A 429 -2.38 30.70 5.00
CA LEU A 429 -2.61 32.10 5.35
C LEU A 429 -1.84 32.45 6.61
N PRO A 430 -1.17 33.63 6.66
CA PRO A 430 -0.49 34.08 7.86
C PRO A 430 -1.45 34.15 9.06
N PRO A 431 -1.02 33.76 10.27
CA PRO A 431 -1.84 33.88 11.47
C PRO A 431 -2.29 35.33 11.70
N GLY A 432 -3.56 35.50 12.07
CA GLY A 432 -4.15 36.81 12.38
C GLY A 432 -4.61 37.62 11.19
N ILE A 433 -4.46 37.12 9.95
CA ILE A 433 -5.04 37.76 8.78
C ILE A 433 -6.58 37.63 8.79
N ASP A 434 -7.28 38.62 8.24
CA ASP A 434 -8.71 38.46 7.96
C ASP A 434 -8.90 37.38 6.88
N ARG A 435 -9.48 36.26 7.26
CA ARG A 435 -9.68 35.08 6.37
C ARG A 435 -10.82 35.27 5.39
N LYS A 436 -11.75 36.19 5.65
CA LYS A 436 -12.95 36.38 4.84
C LYS A 436 -12.72 36.55 3.33
N PRO A 437 -11.68 37.29 2.87
CA PRO A 437 -11.37 37.38 1.44
C PRO A 437 -10.89 36.09 0.80
N TYR A 438 -10.49 35.09 1.62
CA TYR A 438 -9.92 33.81 1.22
C TYR A 438 -10.87 32.62 1.48
N GLU A 439 -12.13 32.88 1.82
CA GLU A 439 -13.15 31.86 2.00
C GLU A 439 -13.86 31.57 0.67
N SER A 440 -13.95 30.27 0.33
CA SER A 440 -14.75 29.85 -0.81
C SER A 440 -16.22 29.76 -0.42
N VAL A 441 -17.10 30.33 -1.25
CA VAL A 441 -18.56 30.21 -1.11
C VAL A 441 -19.14 29.04 -1.91
N LEU A 442 -18.29 28.23 -2.58
CA LEU A 442 -18.64 27.08 -3.42
C LEU A 442 -18.41 25.76 -2.66
#